data_9e156b18c84f7cc7d8dc109c703037bc
#
_entry.id   9e156b18c84f7cc7d8dc109c703037bc
#
_cell.length_a   1.000
_cell.length_b   1.000
_cell.length_c   1.000
_cell.angle_alpha   90.00
_cell.angle_beta   90.00
_cell.angle_gamma   90.00
#
_symmetry.space_group_name_H-M   'P 1'
#
loop_
_entity.id
_entity.type
_entity.pdbx_description
1 polymer ?
#
loop_
_entity_poly.entity_id
_entity_poly.type
_entity_poly.pdbx_seq_one_letter_code
_entity_poly.pdbx_strand_id
1 'polypeptide(L)'
;MQAVIDRVLPQDDRAIETRIPILPFLDKRLHMNQIEGYRYEDMPSDQEAYRLAIRAVDTMSQELYAKPFHLLLTIQQETILQSIHDAKPAAAQNLWQQMNIKRFWTLLVSDCCAVYYAHPYAWDEIGFGGPAYPRGYMRLEGGEAEPWEVDEQRYDWLAPSDTVSDYPQQSGEQESSHHGQAGTH
;
A
#
# COMPACT_ATOMS: atom_id res chain seq x y z
N MET A 1 -8.23 11.06 4.26
CA MET A 1 -7.86 9.67 3.87
C MET A 1 -6.94 9.01 4.89
N GLN A 2 -5.83 9.61 5.30
CA GLN A 2 -4.91 9.00 6.30
C GLN A 2 -5.67 8.45 7.52
N ALA A 3 -6.50 9.27 8.17
CA ALA A 3 -7.26 8.83 9.35
C ALA A 3 -8.21 7.64 9.10
N VAL A 4 -8.67 7.42 7.86
CA VAL A 4 -9.43 6.23 7.50
C VAL A 4 -8.51 5.02 7.45
N ILE A 5 -7.36 5.14 6.79
CA ILE A 5 -6.35 4.06 6.69
C ILE A 5 -5.88 3.65 8.09
N ASP A 6 -5.60 4.60 8.97
CA ASP A 6 -5.13 4.34 10.33
C ASP A 6 -6.16 3.55 11.18
N ARG A 7 -7.45 3.61 10.82
CA ARG A 7 -8.50 2.80 11.50
C ARG A 7 -8.77 1.47 10.79
N VAL A 8 -8.57 1.40 9.46
CA VAL A 8 -8.75 0.15 8.69
C VAL A 8 -7.59 -0.81 8.91
N LEU A 9 -6.36 -0.27 8.93
CA LEU A 9 -5.14 -1.04 9.15
C LEU A 9 -4.25 -0.32 10.18
N PRO A 10 -4.53 -0.48 11.48
CA PRO A 10 -3.76 0.14 12.55
C PRO A 10 -2.30 -0.36 12.55
N GLN A 11 -1.38 0.53 12.86
CA GLN A 11 0.06 0.23 13.03
C GLN A 11 0.56 0.83 14.36
N ASP A 12 -0.26 0.76 15.41
CA ASP A 12 0.03 1.39 16.69
C ASP A 12 1.12 0.62 17.49
N ASP A 13 1.37 -0.62 17.14
CA ASP A 13 2.43 -1.49 17.63
C ASP A 13 3.81 -1.20 17.01
N ARG A 14 3.85 -0.39 15.93
CA ARG A 14 5.10 -0.01 15.26
C ARG A 14 5.62 1.34 15.72
N ALA A 15 6.94 1.47 15.80
CA ALA A 15 7.57 2.78 15.90
C ALA A 15 7.22 3.64 14.67
N ILE A 16 7.17 4.95 14.86
CA ILE A 16 6.74 5.88 13.77
C ILE A 16 7.62 5.70 12.54
N GLU A 17 8.93 5.50 12.74
CA GLU A 17 9.95 5.37 11.69
C GLU A 17 9.81 4.07 10.89
N THR A 18 9.13 3.07 11.45
CA THR A 18 8.93 1.75 10.82
C THR A 18 7.49 1.54 10.34
N ARG A 19 6.64 2.56 10.46
CA ARG A 19 5.27 2.49 9.92
C ARG A 19 5.28 2.48 8.40
N ILE A 20 4.54 1.55 7.85
CA ILE A 20 4.42 1.39 6.40
C ILE A 20 3.56 2.52 5.82
N PRO A 21 4.06 3.32 4.88
CA PRO A 21 3.39 4.49 4.36
C PRO A 21 2.33 4.13 3.30
N ILE A 22 1.17 3.64 3.72
CA ILE A 22 0.13 3.14 2.82
C ILE A 22 -0.43 4.24 1.91
N LEU A 23 -0.74 5.42 2.47
CA LEU A 23 -1.39 6.50 1.72
C LEU A 23 -0.59 6.97 0.49
N PRO A 24 0.73 7.21 0.56
CA PRO A 24 1.50 7.66 -0.60
C PRO A 24 1.48 6.65 -1.76
N PHE A 25 1.55 5.36 -1.47
CA PHE A 25 1.48 4.32 -2.50
C PHE A 25 0.09 4.21 -3.13
N LEU A 26 -0.95 4.26 -2.30
CA LEU A 26 -2.33 4.26 -2.76
C LEU A 26 -2.62 5.49 -3.64
N ASP A 27 -2.21 6.68 -3.19
CA ASP A 27 -2.39 7.92 -3.95
C ASP A 27 -1.67 7.87 -5.30
N LYS A 28 -0.42 7.38 -5.33
CA LYS A 28 0.34 7.16 -6.56
C LYS A 28 -0.40 6.19 -7.51
N ARG A 29 -0.88 5.05 -7.02
CA ARG A 29 -1.64 4.08 -7.83
C ARG A 29 -2.88 4.72 -8.45
N LEU A 30 -3.65 5.42 -7.63
CA LEU A 30 -4.85 6.11 -8.09
C LEU A 30 -4.53 7.23 -9.09
N HIS A 31 -3.48 8.02 -8.83
CA HIS A 31 -3.04 9.09 -9.74
C HIS A 31 -2.66 8.54 -11.12
N MET A 32 -1.92 7.43 -11.15
CA MET A 32 -1.49 6.77 -12.39
C MET A 32 -2.60 5.96 -13.06
N ASN A 33 -3.81 5.93 -12.48
CA ASN A 33 -4.95 5.14 -12.94
C ASN A 33 -4.60 3.65 -13.14
N GLN A 34 -3.72 3.14 -12.28
CA GLN A 34 -3.38 1.71 -12.25
C GLN A 34 -4.51 0.96 -11.57
N ILE A 35 -5.27 0.23 -12.37
CA ILE A 35 -6.34 -0.66 -11.91
C ILE A 35 -5.81 -2.08 -11.87
N GLU A 36 -6.12 -2.81 -10.79
CA GLU A 36 -5.87 -4.22 -10.71
C GLU A 36 -7.16 -5.01 -10.98
N GLY A 37 -7.17 -5.71 -12.09
CA GLY A 37 -8.22 -6.66 -12.40
C GLY A 37 -9.52 -6.06 -12.94
N TYR A 38 -10.63 -6.73 -12.60
CA TYR A 38 -11.96 -6.48 -13.15
C TYR A 38 -12.71 -5.39 -12.37
N ARG A 39 -13.30 -4.45 -13.08
CA ARG A 39 -14.23 -3.46 -12.51
C ARG A 39 -15.67 -3.94 -12.66
N TYR A 40 -16.42 -3.93 -11.57
CA TYR A 40 -17.83 -4.24 -11.57
C TYR A 40 -18.67 -3.10 -12.15
N GLU A 41 -19.77 -3.44 -12.80
CA GLU A 41 -20.67 -2.47 -13.44
C GLU A 41 -21.29 -1.46 -12.44
N ASP A 42 -21.50 -1.90 -11.20
CA ASP A 42 -22.06 -1.09 -10.11
C ASP A 42 -20.98 -0.28 -9.33
N MET A 43 -19.78 -0.16 -9.90
CA MET A 43 -18.69 0.63 -9.35
C MET A 43 -18.19 1.68 -10.35
N PRO A 44 -17.98 2.93 -9.92
CA PRO A 44 -17.24 3.90 -10.71
C PRO A 44 -15.77 3.50 -10.85
N SER A 45 -14.95 4.32 -11.54
CA SER A 45 -13.50 4.11 -11.53
C SER A 45 -12.94 4.20 -10.12
N ASP A 46 -11.81 3.53 -9.84
CA ASP A 46 -11.21 3.55 -8.51
C ASP A 46 -10.98 4.98 -8.00
N GLN A 47 -10.44 5.86 -8.85
CA GLN A 47 -10.26 7.27 -8.50
C GLN A 47 -11.57 7.94 -8.07
N GLU A 48 -12.65 7.70 -8.80
CA GLU A 48 -13.95 8.29 -8.47
C GLU A 48 -14.57 7.63 -7.26
N ALA A 49 -14.45 6.32 -7.09
CA ALA A 49 -14.89 5.60 -5.90
C ALA A 49 -14.24 6.16 -4.63
N TYR A 50 -12.92 6.36 -4.66
CA TYR A 50 -12.20 6.97 -3.53
C TYR A 50 -12.59 8.42 -3.27
N ARG A 51 -12.77 9.25 -4.33
CA ARG A 51 -13.25 10.64 -4.18
C ARG A 51 -14.65 10.70 -3.59
N LEU A 52 -15.56 9.85 -4.06
CA LEU A 52 -16.92 9.74 -3.51
C LEU A 52 -16.90 9.31 -2.05
N ALA A 53 -16.12 8.27 -1.73
CA ALA A 53 -16.03 7.76 -0.37
C ALA A 53 -15.43 8.77 0.61
N ILE A 54 -14.36 9.48 0.23
CA ILE A 54 -13.76 10.52 1.10
C ILE A 54 -14.79 11.62 1.37
N ARG A 55 -15.51 12.09 0.34
CA ARG A 55 -16.58 13.07 0.52
C ARG A 55 -17.71 12.54 1.38
N ALA A 56 -18.13 11.30 1.17
CA ALA A 56 -19.21 10.68 1.94
C ALA A 56 -18.83 10.51 3.43
N VAL A 57 -17.62 10.04 3.72
CA VAL A 57 -17.11 9.92 5.09
C VAL A 57 -17.05 11.27 5.79
N ASP A 58 -16.55 12.32 5.11
CA ASP A 58 -16.49 13.66 5.70
C ASP A 58 -17.90 14.26 5.88
N THR A 59 -18.81 14.06 4.93
CA THR A 59 -20.21 14.46 5.05
C THR A 59 -20.88 13.75 6.23
N MET A 60 -20.72 12.42 6.37
CA MET A 60 -21.23 11.67 7.53
C MET A 60 -20.72 12.24 8.85
N SER A 61 -19.43 12.54 8.88
CA SER A 61 -18.76 13.12 10.04
C SER A 61 -19.35 14.48 10.42
N GLN A 62 -19.61 15.34 9.44
CA GLN A 62 -20.21 16.64 9.64
C GLN A 62 -21.68 16.52 10.10
N GLU A 63 -22.47 15.66 9.46
CA GLU A 63 -23.88 15.47 9.78
C GLU A 63 -24.09 14.85 11.17
N LEU A 64 -23.24 13.91 11.58
CA LEU A 64 -23.40 13.18 12.84
C LEU A 64 -22.74 13.89 14.04
N TYR A 65 -21.60 14.57 13.81
CA TYR A 65 -20.75 15.08 14.89
C TYR A 65 -20.34 16.55 14.73
N ALA A 66 -20.73 17.21 13.65
CA ALA A 66 -20.39 18.60 13.32
C ALA A 66 -18.85 18.86 13.30
N LYS A 67 -18.07 17.86 12.90
CA LYS A 67 -16.60 17.93 12.81
C LYS A 67 -16.09 17.13 11.63
N PRO A 68 -14.93 17.52 11.03
CA PRO A 68 -14.23 16.70 10.03
C PRO A 68 -13.83 15.34 10.61
N PHE A 69 -13.84 14.30 9.79
CA PHE A 69 -13.57 12.92 10.22
C PHE A 69 -12.24 12.77 10.98
N HIS A 70 -11.16 13.39 10.52
CA HIS A 70 -9.85 13.29 11.16
C HIS A 70 -9.75 13.96 12.55
N LEU A 71 -10.73 14.79 12.93
CA LEU A 71 -10.82 15.44 14.23
C LEU A 71 -11.80 14.74 15.18
N LEU A 72 -12.43 13.67 14.77
CA LEU A 72 -13.31 12.86 15.61
C LEU A 72 -12.51 12.03 16.62
N LEU A 73 -13.14 11.67 17.71
CA LEU A 73 -12.63 10.65 18.62
C LEU A 73 -12.55 9.30 17.92
N THR A 74 -11.59 8.47 18.30
CA THR A 74 -11.41 7.11 17.74
C THR A 74 -12.72 6.33 17.66
N ILE A 75 -13.48 6.29 18.75
CA ILE A 75 -14.77 5.58 18.81
C ILE A 75 -15.80 6.12 17.81
N GLN A 76 -15.79 7.42 17.52
CA GLN A 76 -16.69 8.03 16.55
C GLN A 76 -16.24 7.68 15.11
N GLN A 77 -14.93 7.68 14.85
CA GLN A 77 -14.35 7.23 13.57
C GLN A 77 -14.72 5.76 13.31
N GLU A 78 -14.53 4.90 14.29
CA GLU A 78 -14.87 3.47 14.21
C GLU A 78 -16.37 3.26 13.97
N THR A 79 -17.23 4.03 14.65
CA THR A 79 -18.69 3.94 14.44
C THR A 79 -19.08 4.27 13.01
N ILE A 80 -18.49 5.30 12.41
CA ILE A 80 -18.71 5.65 11.01
C ILE A 80 -18.23 4.51 10.10
N LEU A 81 -16.99 4.05 10.29
CA LEU A 81 -16.39 3.01 9.44
C LEU A 81 -17.14 1.67 9.57
N GLN A 82 -17.59 1.31 10.77
CA GLN A 82 -18.41 0.11 10.98
C GLN A 82 -19.72 0.18 10.19
N SER A 83 -20.38 1.34 10.17
CA SER A 83 -21.62 1.51 9.41
C SER A 83 -21.40 1.36 7.89
N ILE A 84 -20.23 1.75 7.40
CA ILE A 84 -19.83 1.57 5.99
C ILE A 84 -19.51 0.09 5.72
N HIS A 85 -18.73 -0.56 6.60
CA HIS A 85 -18.48 -2.00 6.54
C HIS A 85 -19.77 -2.80 6.43
N ASP A 86 -20.75 -2.48 7.27
CA ASP A 86 -22.05 -3.16 7.31
C ASP A 86 -22.96 -2.78 6.12
N ALA A 87 -22.50 -1.89 5.24
CA ALA A 87 -23.26 -1.30 4.12
C ALA A 87 -24.57 -0.63 4.58
N LYS A 88 -24.56 -0.03 5.76
CA LYS A 88 -25.68 0.70 6.36
C LYS A 88 -25.24 2.08 6.86
N PRO A 89 -24.70 2.95 5.99
CA PRO A 89 -24.22 4.25 6.42
C PRO A 89 -25.36 5.05 7.04
N ALA A 90 -25.10 5.68 8.19
CA ALA A 90 -26.09 6.41 8.96
C ALA A 90 -26.44 7.78 8.34
N ALA A 91 -25.61 8.28 7.41
CA ALA A 91 -25.75 9.59 6.78
C ALA A 91 -25.16 9.58 5.35
N ALA A 92 -25.17 10.72 4.65
CA ALA A 92 -24.61 10.90 3.30
C ALA A 92 -25.16 9.92 2.25
N GLN A 93 -26.42 9.52 2.35
CA GLN A 93 -27.06 8.49 1.50
C GLN A 93 -26.94 8.78 0.02
N ASN A 94 -27.08 10.05 -0.41
CA ASN A 94 -26.99 10.49 -1.80
C ASN A 94 -25.61 10.26 -2.42
N LEU A 95 -24.54 10.23 -1.63
CA LEU A 95 -23.20 9.89 -2.09
C LEU A 95 -23.01 8.39 -2.16
N TRP A 96 -23.43 7.67 -1.12
CA TRP A 96 -23.29 6.22 -1.05
C TRP A 96 -24.14 5.47 -2.09
N GLN A 97 -25.26 6.03 -2.56
CA GLN A 97 -26.06 5.45 -3.62
C GLN A 97 -25.37 5.41 -5.00
N GLN A 98 -24.27 6.13 -5.17
CA GLN A 98 -23.53 6.22 -6.43
C GLN A 98 -22.55 5.06 -6.63
N MET A 99 -22.39 4.16 -5.66
CA MET A 99 -21.53 2.99 -5.77
C MET A 99 -21.98 1.87 -4.83
N ASN A 100 -21.52 0.66 -5.09
CA ASN A 100 -21.73 -0.47 -4.20
C ASN A 100 -20.80 -0.37 -2.98
N ILE A 101 -21.35 -0.09 -1.80
CA ILE A 101 -20.63 0.15 -0.55
C ILE A 101 -19.77 -1.05 -0.14
N LYS A 102 -20.32 -2.28 -0.25
CA LYS A 102 -19.57 -3.50 0.11
C LYS A 102 -18.35 -3.70 -0.79
N ARG A 103 -18.51 -3.44 -2.08
CA ARG A 103 -17.41 -3.54 -3.04
C ARG A 103 -16.35 -2.47 -2.78
N PHE A 104 -16.79 -1.24 -2.47
CA PHE A 104 -15.85 -0.18 -2.08
C PHE A 104 -15.08 -0.56 -0.81
N TRP A 105 -15.77 -1.11 0.21
CA TRP A 105 -15.08 -1.56 1.43
C TRP A 105 -14.04 -2.64 1.13
N THR A 106 -14.40 -3.62 0.31
CA THR A 106 -13.46 -4.66 -0.13
C THR A 106 -12.28 -4.08 -0.88
N LEU A 107 -12.51 -3.14 -1.81
CA LEU A 107 -11.45 -2.43 -2.54
C LEU A 107 -10.50 -1.72 -1.58
N LEU A 108 -11.03 -0.94 -0.65
CA LEU A 108 -10.23 -0.19 0.34
C LEU A 108 -9.34 -1.12 1.19
N VAL A 109 -9.93 -2.20 1.72
CA VAL A 109 -9.17 -3.17 2.54
C VAL A 109 -8.12 -3.89 1.70
N SER A 110 -8.48 -4.35 0.50
CA SER A 110 -7.54 -5.02 -0.41
C SER A 110 -6.37 -4.12 -0.79
N ASP A 111 -6.62 -2.85 -1.09
CA ASP A 111 -5.58 -1.87 -1.42
C ASP A 111 -4.64 -1.62 -0.23
N CYS A 112 -5.19 -1.44 0.97
CA CYS A 112 -4.39 -1.28 2.18
C CYS A 112 -3.50 -2.52 2.44
N CYS A 113 -4.08 -3.71 2.33
CA CYS A 113 -3.35 -4.97 2.52
C CYS A 113 -2.29 -5.19 1.43
N ALA A 114 -2.62 -4.89 0.17
CA ALA A 114 -1.67 -5.03 -0.95
C ALA A 114 -0.43 -4.17 -0.74
N VAL A 115 -0.61 -2.90 -0.35
CA VAL A 115 0.52 -2.01 -0.04
C VAL A 115 1.29 -2.49 1.19
N TYR A 116 0.57 -2.89 2.25
CA TYR A 116 1.19 -3.33 3.50
C TYR A 116 2.09 -4.55 3.27
N TYR A 117 1.56 -5.62 2.67
CA TYR A 117 2.29 -6.86 2.45
C TYR A 117 3.27 -6.82 1.27
N ALA A 118 3.24 -5.77 0.44
CA ALA A 118 4.30 -5.52 -0.52
C ALA A 118 5.56 -4.90 0.11
N HIS A 119 5.47 -4.46 1.37
CA HIS A 119 6.54 -3.73 2.04
C HIS A 119 7.51 -4.69 2.77
N PRO A 120 8.84 -4.50 2.66
CA PRO A 120 9.83 -5.35 3.33
C PRO A 120 9.64 -5.48 4.84
N TYR A 121 9.22 -4.43 5.54
CA TYR A 121 8.95 -4.51 6.98
C TYR A 121 7.83 -5.50 7.34
N ALA A 122 6.81 -5.64 6.47
CA ALA A 122 5.79 -6.66 6.67
C ALA A 122 6.32 -8.07 6.36
N TRP A 123 7.26 -8.19 5.42
CA TRP A 123 7.90 -9.46 5.11
C TRP A 123 8.68 -10.01 6.30
N ASP A 124 9.42 -9.15 7.00
CA ASP A 124 10.17 -9.55 8.20
C ASP A 124 9.23 -10.09 9.30
N GLU A 125 8.06 -9.49 9.48
CA GLU A 125 7.07 -9.95 10.46
C GLU A 125 6.51 -11.35 10.19
N ILE A 126 6.28 -11.65 8.91
CA ILE A 126 5.69 -12.93 8.50
C ILE A 126 6.73 -13.97 8.09
N GLY A 127 8.03 -13.67 8.20
CA GLY A 127 9.11 -14.55 7.79
C GLY A 127 9.18 -14.78 6.26
N PHE A 128 8.66 -13.82 5.47
CA PHE A 128 8.74 -13.91 4.02
C PHE A 128 10.08 -13.36 3.53
N GLY A 129 10.89 -14.18 2.87
CA GLY A 129 12.22 -13.83 2.38
C GLY A 129 12.24 -12.88 1.16
N GLY A 130 11.10 -12.34 0.76
CA GLY A 130 10.95 -11.50 -0.42
C GLY A 130 10.65 -12.28 -1.70
N PRO A 131 10.62 -11.60 -2.85
CA PRO A 131 10.36 -12.24 -4.15
C PRO A 131 11.33 -13.39 -4.42
N ALA A 132 10.85 -14.46 -5.08
CA ALA A 132 11.66 -15.63 -5.38
C ALA A 132 12.88 -15.34 -6.28
N TYR A 133 12.80 -14.31 -7.08
CA TYR A 133 13.92 -13.83 -7.90
C TYR A 133 14.44 -12.49 -7.35
N PRO A 134 15.76 -12.33 -7.16
CA PRO A 134 16.85 -13.27 -7.47
C PRO A 134 17.12 -14.35 -6.41
N ARG A 135 16.48 -14.30 -5.24
CA ARG A 135 16.82 -15.17 -4.09
C ARG A 135 16.38 -16.62 -4.25
N GLY A 136 15.21 -16.86 -4.80
CA GLY A 136 14.69 -18.21 -5.09
C GLY A 136 14.23 -19.04 -3.90
N TYR A 137 14.18 -18.48 -2.68
CA TYR A 137 13.79 -19.20 -1.47
C TYR A 137 13.07 -18.30 -0.44
N MET A 138 12.41 -18.92 0.49
CA MET A 138 11.78 -18.27 1.63
C MET A 138 12.69 -18.40 2.85
N ARG A 139 12.79 -17.37 3.67
CA ARG A 139 13.55 -17.42 4.93
C ARG A 139 12.89 -18.40 5.89
N LEU A 140 13.67 -19.32 6.45
CA LEU A 140 13.16 -20.38 7.30
C LEU A 140 13.17 -20.02 8.78
N GLU A 141 14.02 -19.09 9.20
CA GLU A 141 14.21 -18.72 10.60
C GLU A 141 13.83 -17.25 10.85
N GLY A 142 12.52 -17.02 11.08
CA GLY A 142 12.02 -15.77 11.68
C GLY A 142 12.42 -14.45 11.02
N GLY A 143 12.74 -14.46 9.73
CA GLY A 143 13.19 -13.27 9.02
C GLY A 143 14.70 -13.01 9.07
N GLU A 144 15.47 -13.81 9.82
CA GLU A 144 16.93 -13.69 9.82
C GLU A 144 17.51 -14.04 8.44
N ALA A 145 18.60 -13.34 8.08
CA ALA A 145 19.32 -13.61 6.84
C ALA A 145 19.99 -14.98 6.92
N GLU A 146 19.85 -15.78 5.86
CA GLU A 146 20.55 -17.04 5.75
C GLU A 146 22.05 -16.82 5.58
N PRO A 147 22.92 -17.76 6.03
CA PRO A 147 24.37 -17.57 6.02
C PRO A 147 24.99 -17.26 4.65
N TRP A 148 24.32 -17.64 3.57
CA TRP A 148 24.76 -17.40 2.19
C TRP A 148 24.11 -16.15 1.56
N GLU A 149 23.26 -15.46 2.29
CA GLU A 149 22.68 -14.19 1.83
C GLU A 149 23.74 -13.10 1.90
N VAL A 150 24.02 -12.48 0.78
CA VAL A 150 24.92 -11.30 0.75
C VAL A 150 24.17 -10.06 1.21
N ASP A 151 24.89 -9.11 1.79
CA ASP A 151 24.30 -7.91 2.37
C ASP A 151 23.53 -7.07 1.34
N GLU A 152 23.97 -7.09 0.08
CA GLU A 152 23.31 -6.40 -1.04
C GLU A 152 21.92 -6.97 -1.39
N GLN A 153 21.60 -8.15 -0.90
CA GLN A 153 20.26 -8.76 -1.06
C GLN A 153 19.30 -8.38 0.07
N ARG A 154 19.76 -7.68 1.08
CA ARG A 154 18.92 -7.10 2.12
C ARG A 154 18.29 -5.83 1.58
N TYR A 155 17.03 -5.66 1.87
CA TYR A 155 16.33 -4.44 1.49
C TYR A 155 16.50 -3.41 2.61
N ASP A 156 17.27 -2.36 2.33
CA ASP A 156 17.19 -1.12 3.11
C ASP A 156 16.01 -0.33 2.55
N TRP A 157 14.94 -0.28 3.32
CA TRP A 157 13.77 0.49 2.91
C TRP A 157 14.03 1.99 3.11
N LEU A 158 13.88 2.73 2.02
CA LEU A 158 13.87 4.19 2.04
C LEU A 158 12.42 4.70 1.94
N ALA A 159 12.13 5.83 2.58
CA ALA A 159 10.81 6.45 2.48
C ALA A 159 10.44 6.74 1.02
N PRO A 160 9.15 6.70 0.63
CA PRO A 160 8.74 6.90 -0.77
C PRO A 160 9.17 8.21 -1.40
N SER A 161 9.42 9.25 -0.60
CA SER A 161 9.98 10.53 -1.08
C SER A 161 11.38 10.39 -1.65
N ASP A 162 12.12 9.37 -1.24
CA ASP A 162 13.54 9.22 -1.53
C ASP A 162 13.79 8.12 -2.59
N THR A 163 12.76 7.34 -2.91
CA THR A 163 12.92 6.07 -3.63
C THR A 163 13.05 6.17 -5.15
N VAL A 164 12.82 7.31 -5.77
CA VAL A 164 12.81 7.38 -7.24
C VAL A 164 14.16 7.83 -7.80
N SER A 165 14.99 8.51 -7.00
CA SER A 165 16.27 9.06 -7.44
C SER A 165 17.50 8.25 -7.01
N ASP A 166 17.39 7.39 -6.00
CA ASP A 166 18.55 6.83 -5.29
C ASP A 166 18.77 5.31 -5.47
N TYR A 167 18.04 4.67 -6.36
CA TYR A 167 18.51 3.35 -6.80
C TYR A 167 19.84 3.54 -7.52
N PRO A 168 20.95 2.99 -7.00
CA PRO A 168 22.20 2.99 -7.75
C PRO A 168 21.87 2.31 -9.10
N GLN A 169 21.96 3.08 -10.15
CA GLN A 169 21.94 2.50 -11.49
C GLN A 169 23.11 1.53 -11.49
N GLN A 170 22.82 0.24 -11.61
CA GLN A 170 23.86 -0.73 -11.90
C GLN A 170 24.59 -0.20 -13.11
N SER A 171 25.76 0.39 -12.87
CA SER A 171 26.69 0.74 -13.93
C SER A 171 27.04 -0.59 -14.59
N GLY A 172 26.44 -0.83 -15.75
CA GLY A 172 26.80 -1.95 -16.57
C GLY A 172 28.29 -1.86 -16.88
N GLU A 173 29.08 -2.62 -16.17
CA GLU A 173 30.45 -2.91 -16.57
C GLU A 173 30.34 -3.59 -17.92
N GLN A 174 30.60 -2.80 -18.96
CA GLN A 174 30.89 -3.35 -20.26
C GLN A 174 32.18 -4.14 -20.13
N GLU A 175 32.07 -5.46 -20.03
CA GLU A 175 33.19 -6.35 -20.33
C GLU A 175 33.67 -6.04 -21.76
N SER A 176 34.73 -5.25 -21.85
CA SER A 176 35.49 -5.09 -23.08
C SER A 176 36.13 -6.43 -23.38
N SER A 177 35.54 -7.15 -24.32
CA SER A 177 36.11 -8.33 -24.94
C SER A 177 37.46 -7.98 -25.57
N HIS A 178 38.54 -8.37 -24.94
CA HIS A 178 39.87 -8.42 -25.56
C HIS A 178 39.86 -9.59 -26.53
N HIS A 179 39.64 -9.27 -27.79
CA HIS A 179 40.03 -10.14 -28.90
C HIS A 179 41.54 -10.09 -29.04
N GLY A 180 42.21 -11.07 -28.48
CA GLY A 180 43.62 -11.32 -28.75
C GLY A 180 43.82 -11.80 -30.20
N GLN A 181 44.56 -11.00 -30.95
CA GLN A 181 45.05 -11.41 -32.27
C GLN A 181 46.04 -12.58 -32.12
N ALA A 182 45.71 -13.69 -32.72
CA ALA A 182 46.68 -14.76 -32.98
C ALA A 182 47.48 -14.39 -34.25
N GLY A 183 48.73 -14.03 -34.06
CA GLY A 183 49.69 -13.84 -35.11
C GLY A 183 50.15 -15.18 -35.73
N THR A 184 50.27 -15.16 -37.01
CA THR A 184 50.89 -16.16 -37.91
C THR A 184 52.32 -16.48 -37.53
N HIS A 185 52.64 -17.76 -37.47
CA HIS A 185 53.83 -18.34 -38.15
C HIS A 185 53.59 -19.83 -38.36
#